data_89607c088871e535de5febe20f3ffcb5
#
_entry.id   89607c088871e535de5febe20f3ffcb5
#
_cell.length_a   1.000
_cell.length_b   1.000
_cell.length_c   1.000
_cell.angle_alpha   90.00
_cell.angle_beta   90.00
_cell.angle_gamma   90.00
#
_symmetry.space_group_name_H-M   'P 1'
#
loop_
_entity.id
_entity.type
_entity.pdbx_description
1 polymer ?
#
loop_
_entity_poly.entity_id
_entity_poly.type
_entity_poly.pdbx_seq_one_letter_code
_entity_poly.pdbx_strand_id
1 'polypeptide(L)'
;PANVRYLAGGAPPGAVLLLGPGEDVLLCPRAPTGEPAHGRPDEALRIDLLPAPDGDPVVAAAGLAASAGADSLAVEEHDLTVARHRAMGKAAPRLRLADLGFTVEQQRIVKDEEEIGCLRIAAEITDQALGELLESILVGRTERHLALELERRLVDHGADGPAFATSVATGANSGQGRHRPSDRRVEEGDFLSVRLGASYHGYRCEIGRTFVIGTAPAEWQIELYDLVFAAQRAGREALAPGAAYRDVDRAARHPLESAGHGEGLLPRTGHGVGLEIEEDPQLAPTAMGKLDACVPVTVGPGVHLPGRGGVRIDDTLVVRPEADGGPELLTMTTKELLAL
;
A
#
# COMPACT_ATOMS: atom_id res chain seq x y z
N PRO A 1 9.81 -10.97 1.16
CA PRO A 1 10.09 -9.83 0.29
C PRO A 1 9.04 -9.78 -0.84
N ALA A 2 8.58 -8.57 -1.19
CA ALA A 2 7.53 -8.38 -2.19
C ALA A 2 7.97 -8.86 -3.57
N ASN A 3 9.21 -8.54 -3.98
CA ASN A 3 9.76 -8.95 -5.26
C ASN A 3 9.88 -10.48 -5.42
N VAL A 4 10.30 -11.16 -4.37
CA VAL A 4 10.34 -12.64 -4.39
C VAL A 4 8.93 -13.22 -4.52
N ARG A 5 7.94 -12.64 -3.83
CA ARG A 5 6.54 -13.06 -3.96
C ARG A 5 6.01 -12.83 -5.38
N TYR A 6 6.31 -11.69 -5.97
CA TYR A 6 5.91 -11.34 -7.34
C TYR A 6 6.46 -12.35 -8.36
N LEU A 7 7.75 -12.66 -8.29
CA LEU A 7 8.41 -13.52 -9.27
C LEU A 7 8.15 -15.02 -9.04
N ALA A 8 7.94 -15.45 -7.79
CA ALA A 8 7.79 -16.86 -7.44
C ALA A 8 6.35 -17.28 -7.07
N GLY A 9 5.36 -16.38 -7.23
CA GLY A 9 3.96 -16.63 -6.86
C GLY A 9 3.70 -16.81 -5.37
N GLY A 10 4.73 -16.84 -4.54
CA GLY A 10 4.67 -16.97 -3.09
C GLY A 10 6.03 -17.39 -2.55
N ALA A 11 6.37 -16.93 -1.33
CA ALA A 11 7.62 -17.30 -0.69
C ALA A 11 7.52 -17.18 0.83
N PRO A 12 8.17 -18.07 1.60
CA PRO A 12 8.24 -17.93 3.04
C PRO A 12 9.08 -16.69 3.42
N PRO A 13 8.85 -16.12 4.62
CA PRO A 13 9.63 -14.99 5.10
C PRO A 13 11.12 -15.27 5.06
N GLY A 14 11.90 -14.34 4.51
CA GLY A 14 13.34 -14.42 4.40
C GLY A 14 13.86 -15.32 3.26
N ALA A 15 13.00 -15.82 2.39
CA ALA A 15 13.42 -16.51 1.18
C ALA A 15 14.12 -15.57 0.19
N VAL A 16 15.01 -16.15 -0.62
CA VAL A 16 15.77 -15.46 -1.67
C VAL A 16 15.59 -16.23 -2.97
N LEU A 17 15.20 -15.54 -4.03
CA LEU A 17 15.12 -16.10 -5.37
C LEU A 17 16.42 -15.79 -6.12
N LEU A 18 17.11 -16.83 -6.57
CA LEU A 18 18.27 -16.75 -7.44
C LEU A 18 17.83 -17.13 -8.85
N LEU A 19 17.93 -16.20 -9.78
CA LEU A 19 17.64 -16.39 -11.20
C LEU A 19 18.94 -16.52 -11.99
N GLY A 20 19.01 -17.51 -12.86
CA GLY A 20 20.22 -17.77 -13.64
C GLY A 20 19.92 -18.37 -15.02
N PRO A 21 20.91 -18.48 -15.90
CA PRO A 21 20.73 -18.99 -17.25
C PRO A 21 20.42 -20.50 -17.32
N GLY A 22 20.43 -21.22 -16.21
CA GLY A 22 20.22 -22.68 -16.17
C GLY A 22 19.07 -23.12 -15.30
N GLU A 23 19.03 -22.70 -14.06
CA GLU A 23 18.05 -23.10 -13.06
C GLU A 23 17.69 -21.91 -12.19
N ASP A 24 16.39 -21.75 -11.92
CA ASP A 24 15.90 -20.77 -10.97
C ASP A 24 15.70 -21.44 -9.61
N VAL A 25 16.24 -20.84 -8.55
CA VAL A 25 16.30 -21.48 -7.23
C VAL A 25 15.70 -20.56 -6.18
N LEU A 26 14.71 -21.04 -5.43
CA LEU A 26 14.18 -20.38 -4.25
C LEU A 26 14.86 -20.96 -2.99
N LEU A 27 15.71 -20.17 -2.38
CA LEU A 27 16.42 -20.49 -1.15
C LEU A 27 15.61 -20.09 0.07
N CYS A 28 15.34 -21.04 0.95
CA CYS A 28 14.55 -20.83 2.16
C CYS A 28 15.42 -20.93 3.41
N PRO A 29 15.17 -20.13 4.47
CA PRO A 29 15.93 -20.20 5.74
C PRO A 29 15.79 -21.55 6.46
N ARG A 30 14.69 -22.27 6.21
CA ARG A 30 14.41 -23.63 6.72
C ARG A 30 13.75 -24.44 5.63
N ALA A 31 13.88 -25.75 5.71
CA ALA A 31 13.10 -26.65 4.85
C ALA A 31 11.60 -26.29 5.00
N PRO A 32 10.87 -26.10 3.90
CA PRO A 32 9.45 -25.76 3.97
C PRO A 32 8.70 -26.90 4.66
N THR A 33 8.11 -26.59 5.82
CA THR A 33 7.19 -27.47 6.54
C THR A 33 5.77 -27.03 6.22
N GLY A 34 5.14 -27.61 5.21
CA GLY A 34 3.76 -27.30 4.82
C GLY A 34 3.61 -27.11 3.31
N GLU A 35 2.37 -27.08 2.86
CA GLU A 35 2.05 -26.74 1.47
C GLU A 35 2.57 -25.34 1.12
N PRO A 36 3.01 -25.12 -0.14
CA PRO A 36 3.42 -23.79 -0.57
C PRO A 36 2.27 -22.82 -0.31
N ALA A 37 2.59 -21.67 0.32
CA ALA A 37 1.62 -20.61 0.55
C ALA A 37 0.94 -20.30 -0.79
N HIS A 38 -0.41 -20.25 -0.77
CA HIS A 38 -1.27 -20.10 -1.93
C HIS A 38 -0.78 -18.99 -2.89
N GLY A 39 -0.13 -19.43 -3.92
CA GLY A 39 0.24 -18.68 -5.10
C GLY A 39 0.45 -19.74 -6.15
N ARG A 40 -0.22 -19.66 -7.28
CA ARG A 40 0.02 -20.55 -8.40
C ARG A 40 1.51 -20.52 -8.71
N PRO A 41 2.24 -21.65 -8.71
CA PRO A 41 3.40 -21.73 -9.54
C PRO A 41 2.87 -21.62 -10.97
N ASP A 42 3.22 -20.55 -11.66
CA ASP A 42 3.08 -20.55 -13.11
C ASP A 42 3.80 -21.82 -13.59
N GLU A 43 3.09 -22.72 -14.30
CA GLU A 43 3.64 -24.00 -14.79
C GLU A 43 4.87 -23.76 -15.68
N ALA A 44 5.13 -22.50 -16.06
CA ALA A 44 6.27 -22.07 -16.88
C ALA A 44 7.57 -21.88 -16.08
N LEU A 45 7.52 -21.56 -14.78
CA LEU A 45 8.70 -21.36 -13.93
C LEU A 45 8.96 -22.62 -13.08
N ARG A 46 9.94 -23.42 -13.48
CA ARG A 46 10.49 -24.50 -12.64
C ARG A 46 11.46 -23.89 -11.64
N ILE A 47 10.94 -23.55 -10.46
CA ILE A 47 11.77 -23.03 -9.35
C ILE A 47 12.09 -24.18 -8.41
N ASP A 48 13.37 -24.50 -8.27
CA ASP A 48 13.83 -25.50 -7.31
C ASP A 48 13.85 -24.92 -5.90
N LEU A 49 13.20 -25.60 -4.96
CA LEU A 49 13.19 -25.23 -3.55
C LEU A 49 14.39 -25.83 -2.83
N LEU A 50 15.31 -25.02 -2.37
CA LEU A 50 16.48 -25.48 -1.60
C LEU A 50 16.51 -24.88 -0.19
N PRO A 51 16.78 -25.69 0.86
CA PRO A 51 17.11 -25.14 2.16
C PRO A 51 18.49 -24.49 2.10
N ALA A 52 18.66 -23.32 2.72
CA ALA A 52 19.96 -22.70 2.86
C ALA A 52 20.82 -23.52 3.85
N PRO A 53 21.97 -24.10 3.43
CA PRO A 53 22.74 -25.04 4.26
C PRO A 53 23.23 -24.44 5.59
N ASP A 54 23.56 -23.14 5.59
CA ASP A 54 24.12 -22.43 6.75
C ASP A 54 23.15 -21.37 7.34
N GLY A 55 21.87 -21.45 7.00
CA GLY A 55 20.81 -20.64 7.61
C GLY A 55 20.62 -19.23 7.04
N ASP A 56 21.50 -18.68 6.20
CA ASP A 56 21.30 -17.40 5.49
C ASP A 56 21.18 -17.60 3.98
N PRO A 57 19.95 -17.53 3.41
CA PRO A 57 19.70 -17.73 1.99
C PRO A 57 20.48 -16.81 1.07
N VAL A 58 20.76 -15.57 1.51
CA VAL A 58 21.50 -14.58 0.73
C VAL A 58 22.95 -15.01 0.51
N VAL A 59 23.59 -15.55 1.56
CA VAL A 59 24.97 -16.04 1.49
C VAL A 59 25.02 -17.33 0.65
N ALA A 60 24.03 -18.21 0.80
CA ALA A 60 23.90 -19.42 0.01
C ALA A 60 23.73 -19.12 -1.49
N ALA A 61 22.93 -18.11 -1.84
CA ALA A 61 22.76 -17.66 -3.23
C ALA A 61 24.10 -17.24 -3.89
N ALA A 62 24.93 -16.48 -3.16
CA ALA A 62 26.27 -16.11 -3.67
C ALA A 62 27.17 -17.31 -3.89
N GLY A 63 27.14 -18.29 -2.97
CA GLY A 63 27.90 -19.53 -3.09
C GLY A 63 27.46 -20.38 -4.30
N LEU A 64 26.14 -20.50 -4.52
CA LEU A 64 25.59 -21.23 -5.67
C LEU A 64 25.96 -20.55 -7.00
N ALA A 65 25.77 -19.21 -7.10
CA ALA A 65 26.14 -18.46 -8.29
C ALA A 65 27.63 -18.65 -8.64
N ALA A 66 28.52 -18.56 -7.63
CA ALA A 66 29.96 -18.79 -7.84
C ALA A 66 30.26 -20.23 -8.26
N SER A 67 29.57 -21.21 -7.69
CA SER A 67 29.73 -22.65 -8.04
C SER A 67 29.24 -22.96 -9.44
N ALA A 68 28.21 -22.23 -9.91
CA ALA A 68 27.73 -22.29 -11.28
C ALA A 68 28.63 -21.57 -12.29
N GLY A 69 29.71 -20.94 -11.82
CA GLY A 69 30.68 -20.26 -12.67
C GLY A 69 30.30 -18.82 -13.07
N ALA A 70 29.40 -18.20 -12.33
CA ALA A 70 29.05 -16.80 -12.57
C ALA A 70 30.19 -15.86 -12.21
N ASP A 71 30.49 -14.89 -13.07
CA ASP A 71 31.46 -13.82 -12.81
C ASP A 71 30.84 -12.64 -12.05
N SER A 72 29.52 -12.48 -12.15
CA SER A 72 28.77 -11.40 -11.48
C SER A 72 27.38 -11.84 -11.06
N LEU A 73 26.86 -11.21 -9.99
CA LEU A 73 25.51 -11.38 -9.46
C LEU A 73 24.93 -10.00 -9.22
N ALA A 74 23.78 -9.73 -9.85
CA ALA A 74 22.99 -8.55 -9.56
C ALA A 74 22.15 -8.79 -8.30
N VAL A 75 22.13 -7.81 -7.38
CA VAL A 75 21.43 -7.87 -6.10
C VAL A 75 20.61 -6.61 -5.87
N GLU A 76 19.53 -6.71 -5.13
CA GLU A 76 18.71 -5.58 -4.70
C GLU A 76 19.43 -4.84 -3.55
N GLU A 77 20.33 -3.90 -3.90
CA GLU A 77 21.17 -3.21 -2.90
C GLU A 77 20.34 -2.42 -1.88
N HIS A 78 19.16 -1.93 -2.28
CA HIS A 78 18.25 -1.17 -1.41
C HIS A 78 17.59 -2.02 -0.31
N ASP A 79 17.51 -3.36 -0.48
CA ASP A 79 16.99 -4.32 0.53
C ASP A 79 18.12 -5.12 1.20
N LEU A 80 19.31 -5.09 0.65
CA LEU A 80 20.46 -5.87 1.13
C LEU A 80 21.18 -5.15 2.28
N THR A 81 21.23 -5.77 3.46
CA THR A 81 22.00 -5.20 4.56
C THR A 81 23.50 -5.24 4.29
N VAL A 82 24.24 -4.25 4.80
CA VAL A 82 25.72 -4.20 4.69
C VAL A 82 26.38 -5.47 5.27
N ALA A 83 25.81 -6.05 6.32
CA ALA A 83 26.29 -7.29 6.91
C ALA A 83 26.21 -8.46 5.92
N ARG A 84 25.05 -8.62 5.25
CA ARG A 84 24.82 -9.66 4.24
C ARG A 84 25.70 -9.45 3.01
N HIS A 85 25.78 -8.23 2.50
CA HIS A 85 26.69 -7.89 1.39
C HIS A 85 28.14 -8.32 1.69
N ARG A 86 28.66 -8.02 2.89
CA ARG A 86 30.00 -8.44 3.32
C ARG A 86 30.14 -9.95 3.46
N ALA A 87 29.08 -10.64 3.92
CA ALA A 87 29.07 -12.09 4.04
C ALA A 87 29.08 -12.77 2.67
N MET A 88 28.34 -12.26 1.70
CA MET A 88 28.39 -12.72 0.31
C MET A 88 29.79 -12.60 -0.29
N GLY A 89 30.45 -11.44 -0.12
CA GLY A 89 31.82 -11.23 -0.60
C GLY A 89 32.85 -12.15 0.07
N LYS A 90 32.62 -12.60 1.31
CA LYS A 90 33.47 -13.62 1.96
C LYS A 90 33.20 -15.04 1.43
N ALA A 91 31.93 -15.37 1.21
CA ALA A 91 31.53 -16.69 0.69
C ALA A 91 31.94 -16.89 -0.77
N ALA A 92 31.89 -15.85 -1.58
CA ALA A 92 32.21 -15.87 -3.01
C ALA A 92 33.17 -14.72 -3.39
N PRO A 93 34.49 -14.79 -3.02
CA PRO A 93 35.42 -13.65 -3.17
C PRO A 93 35.73 -13.20 -4.61
N ARG A 94 35.42 -14.06 -5.59
CA ARG A 94 35.64 -13.78 -7.03
C ARG A 94 34.38 -13.27 -7.72
N LEU A 95 33.22 -13.43 -7.08
CA LEU A 95 31.94 -13.00 -7.62
C LEU A 95 31.81 -11.47 -7.48
N ARG A 96 31.60 -10.79 -8.59
CA ARG A 96 31.33 -9.35 -8.58
C ARG A 96 29.86 -9.11 -8.28
N LEU A 97 29.57 -8.42 -7.17
CA LEU A 97 28.22 -7.95 -6.87
C LEU A 97 27.96 -6.65 -7.64
N ALA A 98 26.78 -6.53 -8.21
CA ALA A 98 26.29 -5.36 -8.94
C ALA A 98 24.89 -5.02 -8.47
N ASP A 99 24.50 -3.74 -8.55
CA ASP A 99 23.14 -3.32 -8.23
C ASP A 99 22.15 -3.77 -9.31
N LEU A 100 21.04 -4.40 -8.89
CA LEU A 100 19.91 -4.72 -9.77
C LEU A 100 19.05 -3.46 -10.03
N GLY A 101 19.16 -2.46 -9.18
CA GLY A 101 18.30 -1.29 -9.17
C GLY A 101 16.85 -1.68 -8.79
N PHE A 102 15.91 -0.89 -9.27
CA PHE A 102 14.48 -1.10 -9.06
C PHE A 102 13.82 -1.86 -10.23
N THR A 103 14.53 -2.82 -10.82
CA THR A 103 14.06 -3.51 -12.04
C THR A 103 12.77 -4.29 -11.82
N VAL A 104 12.65 -4.96 -10.68
CA VAL A 104 11.46 -5.76 -10.35
C VAL A 104 10.31 -4.86 -9.94
N GLU A 105 10.57 -3.81 -9.15
CA GLU A 105 9.57 -2.81 -8.76
C GLU A 105 8.96 -2.11 -9.97
N GLN A 106 9.74 -1.84 -11.00
CA GLN A 106 9.24 -1.26 -12.25
C GLN A 106 8.27 -2.20 -12.97
N GLN A 107 8.50 -3.51 -12.92
CA GLN A 107 7.57 -4.49 -13.51
C GLN A 107 6.28 -4.61 -12.68
N ARG A 108 6.35 -4.41 -11.35
CA ARG A 108 5.21 -4.44 -10.45
C ARG A 108 4.26 -3.25 -10.58
N ILE A 109 4.63 -2.18 -11.30
CA ILE A 109 3.79 -0.98 -11.46
C ILE A 109 2.47 -1.32 -12.17
N VAL A 110 2.56 -2.02 -13.32
CA VAL A 110 1.40 -2.45 -14.10
C VAL A 110 0.97 -3.83 -13.63
N LYS A 111 -0.26 -3.99 -13.18
CA LYS A 111 -0.83 -5.23 -12.67
C LYS A 111 -1.61 -5.96 -13.75
N ASP A 112 -1.55 -7.27 -13.73
CA ASP A 112 -2.46 -8.10 -14.52
C ASP A 112 -3.86 -8.20 -13.86
N GLU A 113 -4.80 -8.87 -14.52
CA GLU A 113 -6.17 -8.98 -14.00
C GLU A 113 -6.30 -9.92 -12.78
N GLU A 114 -5.40 -10.87 -12.57
CA GLU A 114 -5.39 -11.73 -11.38
C GLU A 114 -4.90 -10.92 -10.17
N GLU A 115 -3.86 -10.11 -10.33
CA GLU A 115 -3.37 -9.17 -9.31
C GLU A 115 -4.43 -8.13 -8.94
N ILE A 116 -5.10 -7.55 -9.96
CA ILE A 116 -6.21 -6.61 -9.75
C ILE A 116 -7.39 -7.31 -9.07
N GLY A 117 -7.64 -8.59 -9.38
CA GLY A 117 -8.62 -9.42 -8.68
C GLY A 117 -8.36 -9.53 -7.19
N CYS A 118 -7.10 -9.72 -6.78
CA CYS A 118 -6.71 -9.72 -5.36
C CYS A 118 -6.94 -8.35 -4.70
N LEU A 119 -6.64 -7.25 -5.41
CA LEU A 119 -6.89 -5.89 -4.92
C LEU A 119 -8.39 -5.59 -4.75
N ARG A 120 -9.26 -6.09 -5.65
CA ARG A 120 -10.71 -5.97 -5.52
C ARG A 120 -11.22 -6.66 -4.26
N ILE A 121 -10.76 -7.89 -4.00
CA ILE A 121 -11.13 -8.64 -2.79
C ILE A 121 -10.60 -7.91 -1.53
N ALA A 122 -9.36 -7.43 -1.54
CA ALA A 122 -8.82 -6.65 -0.43
C ALA A 122 -9.64 -5.38 -0.16
N ALA A 123 -10.11 -4.68 -1.22
CA ALA A 123 -10.97 -3.51 -1.10
C ALA A 123 -12.35 -3.88 -0.54
N GLU A 124 -12.98 -4.96 -1.02
CA GLU A 124 -14.26 -5.44 -0.52
C GLU A 124 -14.20 -5.79 0.98
N ILE A 125 -13.18 -6.51 1.42
CA ILE A 125 -12.94 -6.81 2.84
C ILE A 125 -12.82 -5.52 3.65
N THR A 126 -12.10 -4.54 3.11
CA THR A 126 -11.89 -3.25 3.78
C THR A 126 -13.19 -2.47 3.92
N ASP A 127 -14.00 -2.41 2.86
CA ASP A 127 -15.31 -1.75 2.87
C ASP A 127 -16.28 -2.41 3.85
N GLN A 128 -16.32 -3.75 3.90
CA GLN A 128 -17.14 -4.51 4.84
C GLN A 128 -16.76 -4.21 6.29
N ALA A 129 -15.45 -4.29 6.60
CA ALA A 129 -14.94 -4.02 7.96
C ALA A 129 -15.26 -2.60 8.43
N LEU A 130 -15.13 -1.61 7.54
CA LEU A 130 -15.47 -0.22 7.83
C LEU A 130 -16.98 -0.04 7.99
N GLY A 131 -17.79 -0.60 7.08
CA GLY A 131 -19.26 -0.53 7.12
C GLY A 131 -19.82 -1.03 8.45
N GLU A 132 -19.39 -2.20 8.93
CA GLU A 132 -19.81 -2.74 10.22
C GLU A 132 -19.39 -1.87 11.41
N LEU A 133 -18.24 -1.18 11.34
CA LEU A 133 -17.85 -0.25 12.39
C LEU A 133 -18.82 0.92 12.47
N LEU A 134 -19.24 1.46 11.30
CA LEU A 134 -20.13 2.62 11.23
C LEU A 134 -21.54 2.32 11.79
N GLU A 135 -21.95 1.07 11.81
CA GLU A 135 -23.22 0.63 12.42
C GLU A 135 -23.13 0.50 13.96
N SER A 136 -21.95 0.63 14.54
CA SER A 136 -21.72 0.46 15.98
C SER A 136 -21.78 1.79 16.75
N ILE A 137 -21.99 1.72 18.08
CA ILE A 137 -21.90 2.89 18.94
C ILE A 137 -20.43 3.28 19.11
N LEU A 138 -20.06 4.48 18.66
CA LEU A 138 -18.68 4.98 18.63
C LEU A 138 -18.36 5.88 19.82
N VAL A 139 -19.33 6.66 20.32
CA VAL A 139 -19.15 7.62 21.42
C VAL A 139 -18.61 6.92 22.67
N GLY A 140 -17.61 7.52 23.30
CA GLY A 140 -16.95 7.01 24.52
C GLY A 140 -15.90 5.92 24.29
N ARG A 141 -15.79 5.37 23.08
CA ARG A 141 -14.75 4.39 22.72
C ARG A 141 -13.44 5.11 22.44
N THR A 142 -12.32 4.47 22.71
CA THR A 142 -11.01 5.06 22.42
C THR A 142 -10.59 4.81 20.96
N GLU A 143 -9.77 5.70 20.40
CA GLU A 143 -9.17 5.53 19.07
C GLU A 143 -8.47 4.17 18.95
N ARG A 144 -7.70 3.78 19.97
CA ARG A 144 -7.00 2.49 20.02
C ARG A 144 -7.95 1.29 19.95
N HIS A 145 -9.07 1.36 20.67
CA HIS A 145 -10.07 0.29 20.66
C HIS A 145 -10.71 0.16 19.27
N LEU A 146 -11.05 1.29 18.62
CA LEU A 146 -11.63 1.28 17.28
C LEU A 146 -10.63 0.73 16.24
N ALA A 147 -9.36 1.11 16.33
CA ALA A 147 -8.32 0.60 15.45
C ALA A 147 -8.15 -0.92 15.57
N LEU A 148 -8.06 -1.45 16.79
CA LEU A 148 -7.95 -2.90 17.03
C LEU A 148 -9.19 -3.67 16.57
N GLU A 149 -10.37 -3.09 16.72
CA GLU A 149 -11.61 -3.71 16.24
C GLU A 149 -11.63 -3.78 14.71
N LEU A 150 -11.24 -2.71 14.03
CA LEU A 150 -11.13 -2.70 12.56
C LEU A 150 -10.14 -3.76 12.08
N GLU A 151 -8.95 -3.84 12.68
CA GLU A 151 -7.95 -4.85 12.32
C GLU A 151 -8.46 -6.28 12.52
N ARG A 152 -9.22 -6.53 13.60
CA ARG A 152 -9.87 -7.83 13.81
C ARG A 152 -10.92 -8.12 12.73
N ARG A 153 -11.78 -7.15 12.40
CA ARG A 153 -12.82 -7.30 11.36
C ARG A 153 -12.21 -7.60 9.98
N LEU A 154 -11.07 -6.97 9.62
CA LEU A 154 -10.35 -7.31 8.39
C LEU A 154 -10.02 -8.80 8.34
N VAL A 155 -9.50 -9.35 9.43
CA VAL A 155 -9.17 -10.80 9.51
C VAL A 155 -10.43 -11.66 9.51
N ASP A 156 -11.48 -11.27 10.23
CA ASP A 156 -12.77 -11.98 10.28
C ASP A 156 -13.41 -12.09 8.87
N HIS A 157 -13.17 -11.09 8.00
CA HIS A 157 -13.62 -11.08 6.60
C HIS A 157 -12.64 -11.76 5.61
N GLY A 158 -11.56 -12.35 6.11
CA GLY A 158 -10.66 -13.18 5.30
C GLY A 158 -9.39 -12.49 4.80
N ALA A 159 -9.03 -11.32 5.33
CA ALA A 159 -7.73 -10.74 5.06
C ALA A 159 -6.58 -11.57 5.66
N ASP A 160 -5.41 -11.57 5.01
CA ASP A 160 -4.16 -12.07 5.58
C ASP A 160 -3.77 -11.26 6.84
N GLY A 161 -4.25 -10.03 6.93
CA GLY A 161 -4.04 -9.05 7.98
C GLY A 161 -4.25 -7.62 7.49
N PRO A 162 -4.00 -6.61 8.35
CA PRO A 162 -4.05 -5.22 7.92
C PRO A 162 -2.92 -4.91 6.92
N ALA A 163 -3.21 -4.11 5.90
CA ALA A 163 -2.24 -3.66 4.90
C ALA A 163 -1.13 -2.77 5.53
N PHE A 164 -1.50 -2.03 6.55
CA PHE A 164 -0.66 -1.14 7.37
C PHE A 164 -1.32 -0.96 8.74
N ALA A 165 -0.62 -0.33 9.69
CA ALA A 165 -1.19 -0.02 11.00
C ALA A 165 -2.41 0.92 10.84
N THR A 166 -3.59 0.45 11.22
CA THR A 166 -4.85 1.20 11.13
C THR A 166 -4.73 2.51 11.90
N SER A 167 -5.12 3.61 11.24
CA SER A 167 -5.14 4.94 11.83
C SER A 167 -6.57 5.34 12.18
N VAL A 168 -6.79 5.71 13.43
CA VAL A 168 -8.03 6.30 13.93
C VAL A 168 -7.67 7.55 14.69
N ALA A 169 -8.25 8.68 14.30
CA ALA A 169 -8.00 9.97 14.92
C ALA A 169 -9.31 10.71 15.14
N THR A 170 -9.57 11.17 16.37
CA THR A 170 -10.82 11.84 16.72
C THR A 170 -10.58 13.27 17.21
N GLY A 171 -11.50 14.19 16.91
CA GLY A 171 -11.44 15.61 17.27
C GLY A 171 -10.12 16.27 16.84
N ALA A 172 -9.43 16.92 17.77
CA ALA A 172 -8.16 17.60 17.50
C ALA A 172 -7.04 16.70 16.98
N ASN A 173 -7.09 15.38 17.29
CA ASN A 173 -6.12 14.40 16.78
C ASN A 173 -6.24 14.20 15.26
N SER A 174 -7.43 14.35 14.68
CA SER A 174 -7.63 14.28 13.23
C SER A 174 -6.90 15.41 12.48
N GLY A 175 -6.57 16.50 13.16
CA GLY A 175 -5.72 17.57 12.65
C GLY A 175 -4.23 17.27 12.62
N GLN A 176 -3.81 16.02 12.90
CA GLN A 176 -2.42 15.57 12.88
C GLN A 176 -2.23 14.56 11.74
N GLY A 177 -1.52 14.92 10.67
CA GLY A 177 -1.35 14.10 9.47
C GLY A 177 -0.66 12.74 9.70
N ARG A 178 -0.01 12.52 10.86
CA ARG A 178 0.68 11.28 11.24
C ARG A 178 0.33 10.87 12.67
N HIS A 179 -0.97 10.87 12.98
CA HIS A 179 -1.45 10.44 14.29
C HIS A 179 -1.41 8.91 14.43
N ARG A 180 -1.07 8.45 15.64
CA ARG A 180 -1.24 7.04 16.05
C ARG A 180 -2.40 6.94 17.04
N PRO A 181 -3.28 5.92 16.90
CA PRO A 181 -4.42 5.75 17.79
C PRO A 181 -4.04 5.80 19.26
N SER A 182 -4.69 6.70 20.01
CA SER A 182 -4.44 6.98 21.43
C SER A 182 -5.58 6.49 22.31
N ASP A 183 -5.49 6.79 23.61
CA ASP A 183 -6.58 6.52 24.55
C ASP A 183 -7.62 7.65 24.61
N ARG A 184 -7.52 8.66 23.70
CA ARG A 184 -8.57 9.67 23.54
C ARG A 184 -9.88 8.98 23.17
N ARG A 185 -10.95 9.41 23.84
CA ARG A 185 -12.30 8.92 23.56
C ARG A 185 -12.96 9.75 22.47
N VAL A 186 -13.75 9.09 21.68
CA VAL A 186 -14.64 9.70 20.68
C VAL A 186 -15.73 10.48 21.43
N GLU A 187 -15.93 11.73 21.08
CA GLU A 187 -16.92 12.64 21.66
C GLU A 187 -17.89 13.15 20.57
N GLU A 188 -19.09 13.54 20.99
CA GLU A 188 -20.06 14.16 20.08
C GLU A 188 -19.50 15.45 19.47
N GLY A 189 -19.73 15.65 18.17
CA GLY A 189 -19.20 16.76 17.39
C GLY A 189 -17.77 16.59 16.88
N ASP A 190 -17.06 15.53 17.29
CA ASP A 190 -15.72 15.25 16.78
C ASP A 190 -15.76 14.88 15.28
N PHE A 191 -14.74 15.31 14.54
CA PHE A 191 -14.34 14.53 13.37
C PHE A 191 -13.75 13.20 13.82
N LEU A 192 -14.16 12.12 13.17
CA LEU A 192 -13.53 10.81 13.24
C LEU A 192 -12.90 10.50 11.88
N SER A 193 -11.59 10.58 11.78
CA SER A 193 -10.83 10.19 10.60
C SER A 193 -10.30 8.78 10.77
N VAL A 194 -10.58 7.91 9.80
CA VAL A 194 -10.18 6.49 9.79
C VAL A 194 -9.43 6.20 8.51
N ARG A 195 -8.25 5.59 8.61
CA ARG A 195 -7.51 5.00 7.48
C ARG A 195 -7.19 3.55 7.80
N LEU A 196 -7.58 2.65 6.92
CA LEU A 196 -7.35 1.22 7.04
C LEU A 196 -7.22 0.59 5.66
N GLY A 197 -6.82 -0.67 5.63
CA GLY A 197 -6.76 -1.46 4.42
C GLY A 197 -6.49 -2.93 4.74
N ALA A 198 -7.00 -3.81 3.90
CA ALA A 198 -6.74 -5.24 3.97
C ALA A 198 -5.52 -5.64 3.13
N SER A 199 -4.85 -6.69 3.54
CA SER A 199 -3.95 -7.47 2.72
C SER A 199 -4.64 -8.79 2.36
N TYR A 200 -4.73 -9.10 1.07
CA TYR A 200 -5.28 -10.35 0.58
C TYR A 200 -4.35 -10.97 -0.47
N HIS A 201 -3.90 -12.19 -0.21
CA HIS A 201 -2.84 -12.85 -1.00
C HIS A 201 -1.62 -11.93 -1.21
N GLY A 202 -1.29 -11.12 -0.17
CA GLY A 202 -0.20 -10.15 -0.16
C GLY A 202 -0.48 -8.84 -0.86
N TYR A 203 -1.51 -8.72 -1.69
CA TYR A 203 -1.94 -7.46 -2.31
C TYR A 203 -2.68 -6.60 -1.30
N ARG A 204 -2.44 -5.31 -1.33
CA ARG A 204 -2.87 -4.35 -0.31
C ARG A 204 -3.71 -3.24 -0.91
N CYS A 205 -4.82 -2.93 -0.27
CA CYS A 205 -5.61 -1.74 -0.58
C CYS A 205 -5.58 -0.74 0.56
N GLU A 206 -6.11 0.44 0.32
CA GLU A 206 -6.26 1.52 1.30
C GLU A 206 -7.59 2.23 1.10
N ILE A 207 -8.24 2.58 2.22
CA ILE A 207 -9.36 3.52 2.26
C ILE A 207 -9.14 4.52 3.38
N GLY A 208 -9.49 5.79 3.13
CA GLY A 208 -9.57 6.85 4.13
C GLY A 208 -10.93 7.50 4.12
N ARG A 209 -11.54 7.68 5.30
CA ARG A 209 -12.84 8.35 5.46
C ARG A 209 -12.82 9.24 6.70
N THR A 210 -13.61 10.30 6.64
CA THR A 210 -13.84 11.18 7.78
C THR A 210 -15.33 11.37 7.99
N PHE A 211 -15.76 11.27 9.25
CA PHE A 211 -17.15 11.35 9.68
C PHE A 211 -17.28 12.40 10.80
N VAL A 212 -18.51 12.85 11.10
CA VAL A 212 -18.84 13.61 12.31
C VAL A 212 -19.61 12.72 13.26
N ILE A 213 -19.36 12.85 14.55
CA ILE A 213 -19.93 11.93 15.56
C ILE A 213 -21.10 12.61 16.30
N GLY A 214 -22.23 11.91 16.39
CA GLY A 214 -23.35 12.14 17.30
C GLY A 214 -24.22 13.37 17.00
N THR A 215 -23.73 14.38 16.27
CA THR A 215 -24.44 15.63 15.99
C THR A 215 -24.35 16.03 14.52
N ALA A 216 -25.22 16.93 14.09
CA ALA A 216 -25.07 17.55 12.76
C ALA A 216 -23.71 18.25 12.64
N PRO A 217 -23.03 18.11 11.50
CA PRO A 217 -21.75 18.77 11.27
C PRO A 217 -21.85 20.30 11.42
N ALA A 218 -20.85 20.92 12.04
CA ALA A 218 -20.72 22.36 12.06
C ALA A 218 -20.37 22.90 10.66
N GLU A 219 -20.70 24.17 10.36
CA GLU A 219 -20.46 24.81 9.07
C GLU A 219 -19.00 24.64 8.59
N TRP A 220 -18.02 24.91 9.45
CA TRP A 220 -16.60 24.74 9.11
C TRP A 220 -16.19 23.31 8.81
N GLN A 221 -16.90 22.32 9.38
CA GLN A 221 -16.67 20.89 9.10
C GLN A 221 -17.18 20.53 7.70
N ILE A 222 -18.34 21.04 7.35
CA ILE A 222 -18.93 20.87 6.01
C ILE A 222 -18.02 21.52 4.98
N GLU A 223 -17.64 22.79 5.16
CA GLU A 223 -16.76 23.51 4.24
C GLU A 223 -15.44 22.81 4.00
N LEU A 224 -14.78 22.35 5.08
CA LEU A 224 -13.51 21.61 4.98
C LEU A 224 -13.68 20.26 4.29
N TYR A 225 -14.77 19.55 4.59
CA TYR A 225 -15.07 18.27 3.98
C TYR A 225 -15.32 18.41 2.47
N ASP A 226 -16.17 19.34 2.08
CA ASP A 226 -16.52 19.60 0.68
C ASP A 226 -15.28 19.99 -0.14
N LEU A 227 -14.38 20.75 0.46
CA LEU A 227 -13.12 21.13 -0.16
C LEU A 227 -12.21 19.91 -0.42
N VAL A 228 -12.04 19.02 0.57
CA VAL A 228 -11.24 17.80 0.42
C VAL A 228 -11.92 16.83 -0.54
N PHE A 229 -13.24 16.72 -0.50
CA PHE A 229 -14.02 15.93 -1.45
C PHE A 229 -13.81 16.40 -2.91
N ALA A 230 -13.87 17.73 -3.14
CA ALA A 230 -13.60 18.32 -4.45
C ALA A 230 -12.16 18.03 -4.92
N ALA A 231 -11.18 18.11 -4.01
CA ALA A 231 -9.78 17.79 -4.28
C ALA A 231 -9.59 16.32 -4.66
N GLN A 232 -10.21 15.39 -3.92
CA GLN A 232 -10.15 13.96 -4.20
C GLN A 232 -10.81 13.63 -5.54
N ARG A 233 -11.96 14.24 -5.82
CA ARG A 233 -12.65 14.10 -7.09
C ARG A 233 -11.79 14.58 -8.27
N ALA A 234 -11.16 15.75 -8.16
CA ALA A 234 -10.29 16.30 -9.20
C ALA A 234 -9.08 15.37 -9.47
N GLY A 235 -8.45 14.82 -8.42
CA GLY A 235 -7.37 13.85 -8.56
C GLY A 235 -7.82 12.57 -9.26
N ARG A 236 -8.99 12.04 -8.89
CA ARG A 236 -9.57 10.85 -9.52
C ARG A 236 -9.90 11.09 -11.01
N GLU A 237 -10.51 12.22 -11.34
CA GLU A 237 -10.86 12.58 -12.71
C GLU A 237 -9.63 12.81 -13.60
N ALA A 238 -8.47 13.11 -13.02
CA ALA A 238 -7.20 13.25 -13.72
C ALA A 238 -6.49 11.92 -14.01
N LEU A 239 -6.97 10.80 -13.45
CA LEU A 239 -6.39 9.48 -13.71
C LEU A 239 -6.75 9.00 -15.10
N ALA A 240 -5.75 8.93 -15.98
CA ALA A 240 -5.91 8.37 -17.33
C ALA A 240 -4.56 7.80 -17.80
N PRO A 241 -4.55 6.79 -18.67
CA PRO A 241 -3.32 6.36 -19.33
C PRO A 241 -2.67 7.53 -20.07
N GLY A 242 -1.36 7.72 -19.85
CA GLY A 242 -0.60 8.84 -20.41
C GLY A 242 -0.58 10.11 -19.55
N ALA A 243 -1.42 10.22 -18.50
CA ALA A 243 -1.38 11.35 -17.57
C ALA A 243 -0.05 11.34 -16.78
N ALA A 244 0.60 12.50 -16.65
CA ALA A 244 1.82 12.57 -15.85
C ALA A 244 1.47 12.49 -14.35
N TYR A 245 2.27 11.77 -13.57
CA TYR A 245 2.07 11.60 -12.12
C TYR A 245 1.88 12.93 -11.39
N ARG A 246 2.74 13.93 -11.70
CA ARG A 246 2.66 15.28 -11.15
C ARG A 246 1.40 16.06 -11.53
N ASP A 247 0.77 15.72 -12.66
CA ASP A 247 -0.45 16.41 -13.12
C ASP A 247 -1.66 15.91 -12.35
N VAL A 248 -1.71 14.62 -11.99
CA VAL A 248 -2.71 14.05 -11.07
C VAL A 248 -2.58 14.68 -9.69
N ASP A 249 -1.35 14.74 -9.14
CA ASP A 249 -1.09 15.43 -7.86
C ASP A 249 -1.55 16.89 -7.91
N ARG A 250 -1.20 17.62 -8.98
CA ARG A 250 -1.59 19.02 -9.15
C ARG A 250 -3.11 19.18 -9.18
N ALA A 251 -3.83 18.28 -9.87
CA ALA A 251 -5.29 18.32 -9.94
C ALA A 251 -5.92 18.17 -8.56
N ALA A 252 -5.43 17.20 -7.75
CA ALA A 252 -5.90 17.00 -6.39
C ALA A 252 -5.48 18.13 -5.44
N ARG A 253 -4.31 18.71 -5.61
CA ARG A 253 -3.74 19.74 -4.72
C ARG A 253 -4.34 21.12 -4.96
N HIS A 254 -4.61 21.48 -6.21
CA HIS A 254 -5.03 22.81 -6.62
C HIS A 254 -6.27 23.36 -5.88
N PRO A 255 -7.37 22.61 -5.66
CA PRO A 255 -8.50 23.13 -4.88
C PRO A 255 -8.10 23.53 -3.45
N LEU A 256 -7.24 22.73 -2.80
CA LEU A 256 -6.79 22.97 -1.43
C LEU A 256 -5.88 24.19 -1.33
N GLU A 257 -4.94 24.35 -2.26
CA GLU A 257 -4.05 25.51 -2.34
C GLU A 257 -4.83 26.80 -2.63
N SER A 258 -5.80 26.74 -3.55
CA SER A 258 -6.64 27.89 -3.92
C SER A 258 -7.52 28.38 -2.76
N ALA A 259 -7.87 27.47 -1.84
CA ALA A 259 -8.59 27.80 -0.60
C ALA A 259 -7.67 28.22 0.56
N GLY A 260 -6.36 28.35 0.33
CA GLY A 260 -5.41 28.81 1.34
C GLY A 260 -4.84 27.72 2.26
N HIS A 261 -5.08 26.46 1.94
CA HIS A 261 -4.56 25.31 2.71
C HIS A 261 -3.24 24.73 2.17
N GLY A 262 -2.49 25.48 1.37
CA GLY A 262 -1.21 25.02 0.78
C GLY A 262 -0.14 24.67 1.81
N GLU A 263 -0.08 25.40 2.94
CA GLU A 263 0.80 25.09 4.05
C GLU A 263 0.24 23.91 4.85
N GLY A 264 0.99 22.82 4.98
CA GLY A 264 0.56 21.62 5.74
C GLY A 264 -0.06 20.52 4.90
N LEU A 265 -0.11 20.67 3.58
CA LEU A 265 -0.44 19.55 2.69
C LEU A 265 0.64 18.45 2.77
N LEU A 266 0.22 17.21 2.65
CA LEU A 266 1.15 16.09 2.58
C LEU A 266 2.06 16.21 1.35
N PRO A 267 3.27 15.64 1.39
CA PRO A 267 4.23 15.73 0.28
C PRO A 267 3.71 15.16 -1.04
N ARG A 268 2.73 14.27 -0.97
CA ARG A 268 2.07 13.63 -2.11
C ARG A 268 0.57 13.51 -1.86
N THR A 269 -0.22 13.46 -2.92
CA THR A 269 -1.67 13.24 -2.86
C THR A 269 -2.08 11.81 -3.21
N GLY A 270 -1.12 10.94 -3.52
CA GLY A 270 -1.37 9.54 -3.80
C GLY A 270 -0.11 8.75 -4.08
N HIS A 271 -0.26 7.46 -4.29
CA HIS A 271 0.82 6.51 -4.56
C HIS A 271 0.27 5.23 -5.20
N GLY A 272 1.15 4.44 -5.82
CA GLY A 272 0.85 3.08 -6.26
C GLY A 272 0.58 2.14 -5.10
N VAL A 273 -0.22 1.12 -5.35
CA VAL A 273 -0.50 0.03 -4.41
C VAL A 273 -0.37 -1.32 -5.11
N GLY A 274 -0.03 -2.34 -4.35
CA GLY A 274 0.13 -3.70 -4.85
C GLY A 274 0.57 -4.63 -3.72
N LEU A 275 1.69 -5.30 -3.88
CA LEU A 275 2.30 -6.10 -2.81
C LEU A 275 2.86 -5.26 -1.66
N GLU A 276 3.05 -3.97 -1.91
CA GLU A 276 3.36 -2.97 -0.89
C GLU A 276 2.30 -1.86 -0.92
N ILE A 277 2.06 -1.24 0.24
CA ILE A 277 1.02 -0.21 0.34
C ILE A 277 1.45 1.12 -0.28
N GLU A 278 2.73 1.37 -0.37
CA GLU A 278 3.31 2.59 -0.92
C GLU A 278 4.40 2.22 -1.93
N GLU A 279 3.99 1.76 -3.11
CA GLU A 279 4.91 1.50 -4.22
C GLU A 279 4.80 2.57 -5.32
N ASP A 280 5.61 2.49 -6.33
CA ASP A 280 5.49 3.39 -7.50
C ASP A 280 4.20 3.09 -8.30
N PRO A 281 3.62 4.13 -8.92
CA PRO A 281 4.11 5.51 -9.01
C PRO A 281 3.77 6.37 -7.78
N GLN A 282 4.61 7.37 -7.48
CA GLN A 282 4.26 8.41 -6.52
C GLN A 282 3.50 9.54 -7.23
N LEU A 283 2.31 9.92 -6.70
CA LEU A 283 1.56 11.09 -7.17
C LEU A 283 1.99 12.29 -6.35
N ALA A 284 3.03 12.98 -6.81
CA ALA A 284 3.72 14.05 -6.08
C ALA A 284 4.17 15.17 -7.04
N PRO A 285 4.40 16.41 -6.55
CA PRO A 285 4.75 17.55 -7.40
C PRO A 285 6.02 17.35 -8.23
N THR A 286 6.97 16.57 -7.71
CA THR A 286 8.29 16.32 -8.34
C THR A 286 8.36 14.95 -9.03
N ALA A 287 7.29 14.18 -9.00
CA ALA A 287 7.28 12.84 -9.59
C ALA A 287 7.41 12.89 -11.13
N MET A 288 8.23 12.00 -11.64
CA MET A 288 8.49 11.87 -13.08
C MET A 288 7.84 10.59 -13.61
N GLY A 289 7.36 10.63 -14.84
CA GLY A 289 6.71 9.50 -15.50
C GLY A 289 5.24 9.76 -15.80
N LYS A 290 4.61 8.75 -16.40
CA LYS A 290 3.21 8.77 -16.81
C LYS A 290 2.53 7.49 -16.39
N LEU A 291 1.23 7.58 -16.13
CA LEU A 291 0.40 6.43 -15.84
C LEU A 291 0.21 5.56 -17.08
N ASP A 292 0.31 4.26 -16.88
CA ASP A 292 -0.16 3.27 -17.84
C ASP A 292 -1.55 2.75 -17.44
N ALA A 293 -2.21 2.04 -18.33
CA ALA A 293 -3.40 1.27 -17.97
C ALA A 293 -3.03 0.16 -16.97
N CYS A 294 -4.00 -0.28 -16.17
CA CYS A 294 -3.83 -1.34 -15.17
C CYS A 294 -2.83 -1.00 -14.05
N VAL A 295 -2.59 0.30 -13.79
CA VAL A 295 -1.83 0.77 -12.63
C VAL A 295 -2.78 1.09 -11.48
N PRO A 296 -2.75 0.32 -10.36
CA PRO A 296 -3.53 0.64 -9.17
C PRO A 296 -2.85 1.78 -8.40
N VAL A 297 -3.66 2.75 -7.97
CA VAL A 297 -3.18 3.90 -7.18
C VAL A 297 -4.16 4.23 -6.07
N THR A 298 -3.65 4.75 -4.96
CA THR A 298 -4.46 5.46 -3.97
C THR A 298 -4.43 6.96 -4.28
N VAL A 299 -5.59 7.60 -4.30
CA VAL A 299 -5.73 9.06 -4.37
C VAL A 299 -6.34 9.53 -3.05
N GLY A 300 -5.54 10.24 -2.26
CA GLY A 300 -5.87 10.57 -0.87
C GLY A 300 -5.39 11.96 -0.43
N PRO A 301 -5.98 13.05 -0.97
CA PRO A 301 -5.74 14.38 -0.44
C PRO A 301 -6.34 14.54 0.95
N GLY A 302 -5.75 15.42 1.76
CA GLY A 302 -6.27 15.74 3.07
C GLY A 302 -5.80 17.12 3.56
N VAL A 303 -6.56 17.71 4.45
CA VAL A 303 -6.21 18.95 5.17
C VAL A 303 -6.20 18.68 6.66
N HIS A 304 -5.12 19.05 7.30
CA HIS A 304 -4.91 18.88 8.73
C HIS A 304 -4.75 20.24 9.40
N LEU A 305 -5.67 20.58 10.31
CA LEU A 305 -5.68 21.84 11.06
C LEU A 305 -5.26 21.55 12.52
N PRO A 306 -4.00 21.76 12.90
CA PRO A 306 -3.50 21.44 14.24
C PRO A 306 -4.36 22.03 15.35
N GLY A 307 -4.77 21.20 16.32
CA GLY A 307 -5.61 21.61 17.45
C GLY A 307 -7.10 21.78 17.15
N ARG A 308 -7.52 21.68 15.88
CA ARG A 308 -8.94 21.84 15.48
C ARG A 308 -9.53 20.56 14.93
N GLY A 309 -8.86 19.93 13.99
CA GLY A 309 -9.32 18.72 13.31
C GLY A 309 -8.83 18.65 11.87
N GLY A 310 -9.17 17.60 11.16
CA GLY A 310 -8.77 17.43 9.77
C GLY A 310 -9.67 16.45 9.02
N VAL A 311 -9.62 16.55 7.71
CA VAL A 311 -10.36 15.71 6.79
C VAL A 311 -9.38 15.03 5.84
N ARG A 312 -9.57 13.74 5.62
CA ARG A 312 -8.88 12.97 4.61
C ARG A 312 -9.85 12.00 3.93
N ILE A 313 -9.75 11.88 2.62
CA ILE A 313 -10.54 10.96 1.80
C ILE A 313 -9.56 10.24 0.88
N ASP A 314 -9.35 8.94 1.12
CA ASP A 314 -8.50 8.07 0.30
C ASP A 314 -9.37 7.03 -0.41
N ASP A 315 -9.13 6.83 -1.69
CA ASP A 315 -9.68 5.71 -2.46
C ASP A 315 -8.57 4.99 -3.21
N THR A 316 -8.69 3.67 -3.29
CA THR A 316 -7.91 2.84 -4.21
C THR A 316 -8.65 2.68 -5.53
N LEU A 317 -7.97 2.98 -6.63
CA LEU A 317 -8.50 2.93 -7.99
C LEU A 317 -7.51 2.22 -8.92
N VAL A 318 -8.00 1.67 -10.01
CA VAL A 318 -7.16 1.18 -11.12
C VAL A 318 -7.30 2.13 -12.30
N VAL A 319 -6.19 2.57 -12.86
CA VAL A 319 -6.18 3.41 -14.07
C VAL A 319 -6.68 2.58 -15.25
N ARG A 320 -7.75 3.03 -15.88
CA ARG A 320 -8.35 2.42 -17.07
C ARG A 320 -8.52 3.47 -18.16
N PRO A 321 -8.48 3.06 -19.46
CA PRO A 321 -8.83 3.95 -20.56
C PRO A 321 -10.27 4.45 -20.47
N GLU A 322 -10.55 5.63 -21.00
CA GLU A 322 -11.92 6.18 -21.12
C GLU A 322 -12.86 5.22 -21.87
N ALA A 323 -12.34 4.54 -22.88
CA ALA A 323 -13.10 3.55 -23.64
C ALA A 323 -13.62 2.37 -22.81
N ASP A 324 -12.96 2.08 -21.69
CA ASP A 324 -13.33 1.02 -20.73
C ASP A 324 -14.13 1.57 -19.53
N GLY A 325 -14.58 2.83 -19.59
CA GLY A 325 -15.36 3.49 -18.53
C GLY A 325 -14.54 4.41 -17.62
N GLY A 326 -13.25 4.60 -17.90
CA GLY A 326 -12.35 5.42 -17.08
C GLY A 326 -11.88 4.70 -15.81
N PRO A 327 -11.30 5.42 -14.83
CA PRO A 327 -10.71 4.82 -13.63
C PRO A 327 -11.68 3.93 -12.86
N GLU A 328 -11.29 2.67 -12.64
CA GLU A 328 -12.07 1.69 -11.87
C GLU A 328 -11.91 1.96 -10.38
N LEU A 329 -13.00 2.31 -9.69
CA LEU A 329 -13.00 2.51 -8.24
C LEU A 329 -13.12 1.17 -7.53
N LEU A 330 -12.16 0.83 -6.66
CA LEU A 330 -12.19 -0.42 -5.90
C LEU A 330 -12.85 -0.26 -4.52
N THR A 331 -12.65 0.88 -3.84
CA THR A 331 -13.19 1.17 -2.50
C THR A 331 -14.53 1.89 -2.60
N MET A 332 -15.59 1.26 -2.11
CA MET A 332 -16.98 1.67 -2.37
C MET A 332 -17.70 2.38 -1.21
N THR A 333 -17.12 2.36 0.01
CA THR A 333 -17.71 3.05 1.15
C THR A 333 -18.00 4.52 0.82
N THR A 334 -19.21 4.99 1.18
CA THR A 334 -19.70 6.34 0.84
C THR A 334 -18.69 7.44 1.18
N LYS A 335 -18.68 8.46 0.34
CA LYS A 335 -17.93 9.71 0.54
C LYS A 335 -18.85 10.87 0.95
N GLU A 336 -20.06 10.58 1.40
CA GLU A 336 -20.91 11.60 2.03
C GLU A 336 -20.41 11.86 3.44
N LEU A 337 -20.50 13.11 3.89
CA LEU A 337 -20.20 13.46 5.28
C LEU A 337 -21.35 12.94 6.16
N LEU A 338 -21.17 11.74 6.70
CA LEU A 338 -22.14 11.14 7.60
C LEU A 338 -21.97 11.71 9.03
N ALA A 339 -23.10 11.93 9.69
CA ALA A 339 -23.19 12.11 11.14
C ALA A 339 -23.54 10.75 11.74
N LEU A 340 -22.63 10.14 12.50
CA LEU A 340 -22.70 8.78 13.06
C LEU A 340 -23.13 8.78 14.52
#